data_1f4ae3d3af2c2376aef7423c8a311baf
#
_entry.id   1f4ae3d3af2c2376aef7423c8a311baf
#
_cell.length_a   1.000
_cell.length_b   1.000
_cell.length_c   1.000
_cell.angle_alpha   90.00
_cell.angle_beta   90.00
_cell.angle_gamma   90.00
#
_symmetry.space_group_name_H-M   'P 1'
#
loop_
_entity.id
_entity.type
_entity.pdbx_description
1 polymer ?
#
loop_
_entity_poly.entity_id
_entity_poly.type
_entity_poly.pdbx_seq_one_letter_code
_entity_poly.pdbx_strand_id
1 'polypeptide(L)'
;PYRLAIIAKEGNQKQTQKVLSIVSQDLKRTGEFYIFDNKLLLSLPQTEEDIEYREWRLLNCDFILIADIQETVAGIQLSYEIFDVANKEKIRSSKVYGITDRFRQLGHYASDGVYETITGIPGIASTRIMYVTQTSDSKSKFQLFIADADGLNEQLLLRSSEPIISPVWSPDSSKVAYVSFETGVANVFIQEIATGKRFSVIN
;
A
#
# COMPACT_ATOMS: atom_id res chain seq x y z
N PRO A 1 -4.08 -15.49 13.16
CA PRO A 1 -4.23 -14.19 12.52
C PRO A 1 -4.96 -13.22 13.43
N TYR A 2 -4.56 -11.96 13.43
CA TYR A 2 -5.29 -10.87 14.11
C TYR A 2 -6.66 -10.68 13.44
N ARG A 3 -7.70 -10.60 14.23
CA ARG A 3 -9.09 -10.48 13.77
C ARG A 3 -9.53 -9.02 13.87
N LEU A 4 -9.65 -8.35 12.70
CA LEU A 4 -9.87 -6.92 12.59
C LEU A 4 -11.21 -6.62 11.88
N ALA A 5 -12.04 -5.79 12.52
CA ALA A 5 -13.18 -5.14 11.86
C ALA A 5 -12.75 -3.77 11.32
N ILE A 6 -13.11 -3.47 10.07
CA ILE A 6 -12.80 -2.19 9.40
C ILE A 6 -14.11 -1.48 9.09
N ILE A 7 -14.33 -0.31 9.69
CA ILE A 7 -15.60 0.41 9.65
C ILE A 7 -15.39 1.80 9.06
N ALA A 8 -16.16 2.13 8.03
CA ALA A 8 -16.25 3.48 7.50
C ALA A 8 -17.30 4.27 8.27
N LYS A 9 -16.96 5.47 8.76
CA LYS A 9 -17.95 6.40 9.32
C LYS A 9 -18.96 6.81 8.28
N GLU A 10 -20.16 7.17 8.74
CA GLU A 10 -21.19 7.82 7.92
C GLU A 10 -20.69 9.19 7.45
N GLY A 11 -21.16 9.63 6.27
CA GLY A 11 -20.70 10.88 5.64
C GLY A 11 -20.12 10.60 4.26
N ASN A 12 -18.80 10.74 4.06
CA ASN A 12 -18.11 10.38 2.81
C ASN A 12 -17.91 8.87 2.65
N GLN A 13 -18.91 8.08 2.98
CA GLN A 13 -18.83 6.62 3.10
C GLN A 13 -18.28 5.95 1.83
N LYS A 14 -18.67 6.42 0.64
CA LYS A 14 -18.22 5.84 -0.64
C LYS A 14 -16.70 6.01 -0.84
N GLN A 15 -16.15 7.17 -0.54
CA GLN A 15 -14.71 7.44 -0.66
C GLN A 15 -13.94 6.71 0.43
N THR A 16 -14.44 6.75 1.66
CA THR A 16 -13.87 6.04 2.80
C THR A 16 -13.82 4.54 2.53
N GLN A 17 -14.89 3.92 2.08
CA GLN A 17 -14.93 2.50 1.71
C GLN A 17 -13.94 2.15 0.60
N LYS A 18 -13.77 3.04 -0.40
CA LYS A 18 -12.78 2.84 -1.47
C LYS A 18 -11.36 2.72 -0.91
N VAL A 19 -10.97 3.60 0.01
CA VAL A 19 -9.65 3.53 0.66
C VAL A 19 -9.55 2.34 1.61
N LEU A 20 -10.58 2.09 2.42
CA LEU A 20 -10.58 0.97 3.35
C LEU A 20 -10.59 -0.40 2.66
N SER A 21 -11.09 -0.49 1.42
CA SER A 21 -10.94 -1.71 0.61
C SER A 21 -9.48 -2.01 0.30
N ILE A 22 -8.65 -0.99 0.07
CA ILE A 22 -7.21 -1.13 -0.15
C ILE A 22 -6.54 -1.59 1.15
N VAL A 23 -6.85 -0.92 2.27
CA VAL A 23 -6.35 -1.33 3.60
C VAL A 23 -6.68 -2.80 3.89
N SER A 24 -7.92 -3.20 3.64
CA SER A 24 -8.37 -4.58 3.82
C SER A 24 -7.56 -5.57 2.95
N GLN A 25 -7.32 -5.23 1.69
CA GLN A 25 -6.57 -6.08 0.76
C GLN A 25 -5.10 -6.19 1.15
N ASP A 26 -4.46 -5.09 1.53
CA ASP A 26 -3.07 -5.07 1.97
C ASP A 26 -2.87 -5.93 3.21
N LEU A 27 -3.70 -5.73 4.24
CA LEU A 27 -3.61 -6.49 5.48
C LEU A 27 -3.90 -7.99 5.26
N LYS A 28 -4.89 -8.34 4.43
CA LYS A 28 -5.15 -9.74 4.07
C LYS A 28 -3.98 -10.39 3.35
N ARG A 29 -3.27 -9.64 2.50
CA ARG A 29 -2.12 -10.15 1.73
C ARG A 29 -0.96 -10.55 2.62
N THR A 30 -0.80 -9.97 3.80
CA THR A 30 0.22 -10.38 4.77
C THR A 30 0.01 -11.80 5.28
N GLY A 31 -1.23 -12.32 5.22
CA GLY A 31 -1.60 -13.61 5.81
C GLY A 31 -1.79 -13.57 7.33
N GLU A 32 -1.51 -12.43 7.96
CA GLU A 32 -1.57 -12.26 9.42
C GLU A 32 -2.91 -11.73 9.91
N PHE A 33 -3.76 -11.23 8.99
CA PHE A 33 -5.04 -10.61 9.33
C PHE A 33 -6.24 -11.38 8.78
N TYR A 34 -7.25 -11.56 9.62
CA TYR A 34 -8.59 -11.90 9.22
C TYR A 34 -9.46 -10.63 9.30
N ILE A 35 -10.00 -10.19 8.18
CA ILE A 35 -10.86 -8.99 8.11
C ILE A 35 -12.32 -9.44 8.05
N PHE A 36 -13.12 -8.95 8.99
CA PHE A 36 -14.56 -9.23 9.01
C PHE A 36 -15.28 -8.65 7.80
N ASP A 37 -16.30 -9.37 7.32
CA ASP A 37 -17.25 -8.80 6.36
C ASP A 37 -18.29 -7.98 7.13
N ASN A 38 -18.34 -6.67 6.86
CA ASN A 38 -19.24 -5.75 7.54
C ASN A 38 -20.72 -6.10 7.37
N LYS A 39 -21.08 -6.86 6.32
CA LYS A 39 -22.46 -7.33 6.09
C LYS A 39 -22.90 -8.36 7.13
N LEU A 40 -21.95 -8.99 7.81
CA LEU A 40 -22.20 -10.00 8.82
C LEU A 40 -22.11 -9.44 10.25
N LEU A 41 -21.76 -8.15 10.38
CA LEU A 41 -21.67 -7.50 11.69
C LEU A 41 -23.04 -6.99 12.14
N LEU A 42 -23.32 -7.14 13.44
CA LEU A 42 -24.59 -6.70 14.04
C LEU A 42 -24.62 -5.18 14.28
N SER A 43 -23.46 -4.57 14.50
CA SER A 43 -23.32 -3.13 14.73
C SER A 43 -22.12 -2.59 13.96
N LEU A 44 -22.19 -1.31 13.57
CA LEU A 44 -21.12 -0.56 12.91
C LEU A 44 -20.88 0.72 13.71
N PRO A 45 -20.08 0.68 14.78
CA PRO A 45 -19.84 1.85 15.63
C PRO A 45 -19.23 2.99 14.82
N GLN A 46 -19.68 4.20 15.12
CA GLN A 46 -19.23 5.44 14.46
C GLN A 46 -18.22 6.19 15.32
N THR A 47 -18.29 5.99 16.64
CA THR A 47 -17.44 6.60 17.66
C THR A 47 -17.01 5.55 18.67
N GLU A 48 -16.09 5.92 19.58
CA GLU A 48 -15.65 5.07 20.68
C GLU A 48 -16.80 4.68 21.62
N GLU A 49 -17.73 5.62 21.87
CA GLU A 49 -18.87 5.44 22.74
C GLU A 49 -19.87 4.41 22.22
N ASP A 50 -19.90 4.18 20.90
CA ASP A 50 -20.79 3.20 20.26
C ASP A 50 -20.25 1.76 20.35
N ILE A 51 -19.02 1.57 20.85
CA ILE A 51 -18.38 0.27 20.88
C ILE A 51 -18.86 -0.57 22.05
N GLU A 52 -19.75 -1.49 21.79
CA GLU A 52 -20.17 -2.51 22.76
C GLU A 52 -19.15 -3.65 22.82
N TYR A 53 -18.03 -3.44 23.51
CA TYR A 53 -16.88 -4.38 23.57
C TYR A 53 -17.24 -5.83 23.88
N ARG A 54 -18.36 -6.07 24.63
CA ARG A 54 -18.83 -7.42 24.92
C ARG A 54 -19.25 -8.19 23.67
N GLU A 55 -19.94 -7.51 22.75
CA GLU A 55 -20.39 -8.10 21.48
C GLU A 55 -19.19 -8.47 20.60
N TRP A 56 -18.21 -7.56 20.48
CA TRP A 56 -17.01 -7.79 19.72
C TRP A 56 -16.15 -8.94 20.23
N ARG A 57 -16.11 -9.12 21.57
CA ARG A 57 -15.45 -10.29 22.20
C ARG A 57 -16.16 -11.59 21.86
N LEU A 58 -17.48 -11.62 21.82
CA LEU A 58 -18.24 -12.81 21.41
C LEU A 58 -17.96 -13.22 19.97
N LEU A 59 -17.63 -12.25 19.10
CA LEU A 59 -17.20 -12.49 17.71
C LEU A 59 -15.72 -12.92 17.62
N ASN A 60 -14.99 -12.94 18.74
CA ASN A 60 -13.54 -13.08 18.79
C ASN A 60 -12.83 -12.04 17.93
N CYS A 61 -13.31 -10.80 17.90
CA CYS A 61 -12.64 -9.68 17.26
C CYS A 61 -11.54 -9.14 18.17
N ASP A 62 -10.33 -8.98 17.65
CA ASP A 62 -9.20 -8.48 18.43
C ASP A 62 -9.13 -6.95 18.37
N PHE A 63 -9.37 -6.38 17.18
CA PHE A 63 -9.26 -4.94 16.94
C PHE A 63 -10.41 -4.40 16.09
N ILE A 64 -10.74 -3.13 16.33
CA ILE A 64 -11.72 -2.37 15.54
C ILE A 64 -11.01 -1.15 14.96
N LEU A 65 -11.07 -0.97 13.65
CA LEU A 65 -10.64 0.22 12.94
C LEU A 65 -11.88 1.02 12.55
N ILE A 66 -11.97 2.27 12.97
CA ILE A 66 -13.00 3.22 12.55
C ILE A 66 -12.32 4.35 11.78
N ALA A 67 -12.77 4.64 10.56
CA ALA A 67 -12.13 5.63 9.70
C ALA A 67 -13.12 6.51 8.96
N ASP A 68 -12.67 7.72 8.63
CA ASP A 68 -13.38 8.73 7.86
C ASP A 68 -12.42 9.46 6.91
N ILE A 69 -12.94 9.82 5.73
CA ILE A 69 -12.25 10.70 4.78
C ILE A 69 -12.90 12.06 4.73
N GLN A 70 -12.09 13.09 4.80
CA GLN A 70 -12.49 14.47 4.62
C GLN A 70 -11.72 15.12 3.46
N GLU A 71 -12.43 15.87 2.62
CA GLU A 71 -11.80 16.73 1.64
C GLU A 71 -11.28 17.98 2.34
N THR A 72 -10.06 18.38 1.99
CA THR A 72 -9.40 19.58 2.50
C THR A 72 -8.96 20.46 1.34
N VAL A 73 -8.60 21.69 1.62
CA VAL A 73 -8.06 22.63 0.60
C VAL A 73 -6.77 22.05 -0.07
N ALA A 74 -6.00 21.26 0.68
CA ALA A 74 -4.73 20.67 0.22
C ALA A 74 -4.87 19.27 -0.38
N GLY A 75 -6.09 18.69 -0.43
CA GLY A 75 -6.33 17.34 -0.91
C GLY A 75 -7.31 16.57 -0.03
N ILE A 76 -6.98 15.34 0.32
CA ILE A 76 -7.80 14.47 1.16
C ILE A 76 -7.06 14.09 2.45
N GLN A 77 -7.81 13.96 3.53
CA GLN A 77 -7.34 13.47 4.81
C GLN A 77 -8.12 12.22 5.20
N LEU A 78 -7.44 11.11 5.42
CA LEU A 78 -7.98 9.95 6.09
C LEU A 78 -7.66 10.05 7.57
N SER A 79 -8.68 10.08 8.42
CA SER A 79 -8.56 9.94 9.87
C SER A 79 -8.98 8.54 10.26
N TYR A 80 -8.21 7.86 11.11
CA TYR A 80 -8.60 6.55 11.62
C TYR A 80 -8.20 6.36 13.07
N GLU A 81 -8.98 5.54 13.76
CA GLU A 81 -8.77 5.15 15.15
C GLU A 81 -8.78 3.63 15.24
N ILE A 82 -7.90 3.08 16.08
CA ILE A 82 -7.81 1.64 16.32
C ILE A 82 -8.08 1.38 17.80
N PHE A 83 -8.98 0.42 18.04
CA PHE A 83 -9.40 0.03 19.39
C PHE A 83 -9.03 -1.42 19.64
N ASP A 84 -8.39 -1.69 20.78
CA ASP A 84 -8.14 -3.03 21.32
C ASP A 84 -9.39 -3.53 22.07
N VAL A 85 -9.97 -4.61 21.59
CA VAL A 85 -11.22 -5.16 22.14
C VAL A 85 -10.99 -5.81 23.49
N ALA A 86 -9.84 -6.46 23.70
CA ALA A 86 -9.51 -7.15 24.95
C ALA A 86 -9.29 -6.14 26.08
N ASN A 87 -8.50 -5.09 25.81
CA ASN A 87 -8.15 -4.06 26.78
C ASN A 87 -9.19 -2.94 26.88
N LYS A 88 -10.13 -2.85 25.94
CA LYS A 88 -11.17 -1.81 25.84
C LYS A 88 -10.60 -0.40 25.76
N GLU A 89 -9.57 -0.24 24.97
CA GLU A 89 -8.86 1.03 24.86
C GLU A 89 -8.58 1.40 23.40
N LYS A 90 -8.51 2.69 23.14
CA LYS A 90 -8.01 3.22 21.89
C LYS A 90 -6.48 3.21 21.89
N ILE A 91 -5.90 2.38 21.02
CA ILE A 91 -4.44 2.22 20.92
C ILE A 91 -3.81 3.14 19.87
N ARG A 92 -4.60 3.69 18.94
CA ARG A 92 -4.11 4.62 17.92
C ARG A 92 -5.19 5.60 17.49
N SER A 93 -4.79 6.86 17.30
CA SER A 93 -5.51 7.85 16.50
C SER A 93 -4.52 8.46 15.51
N SER A 94 -4.84 8.44 14.23
CA SER A 94 -3.90 8.87 13.17
C SER A 94 -4.61 9.61 12.05
N LYS A 95 -3.85 10.48 11.37
CA LYS A 95 -4.28 11.18 10.17
C LYS A 95 -3.25 10.98 9.07
N VAL A 96 -3.71 10.58 7.90
CA VAL A 96 -2.90 10.43 6.70
C VAL A 96 -3.40 11.40 5.65
N TYR A 97 -2.49 12.13 5.04
CA TYR A 97 -2.81 13.15 4.04
C TYR A 97 -2.43 12.65 2.66
N GLY A 98 -3.26 12.94 1.67
CA GLY A 98 -3.04 12.53 0.29
C GLY A 98 -3.58 13.53 -0.72
N ILE A 99 -3.15 13.37 -1.97
CA ILE A 99 -3.68 14.12 -3.10
C ILE A 99 -5.02 13.49 -3.51
N THR A 100 -6.00 14.30 -3.90
CA THR A 100 -7.39 13.92 -4.16
C THR A 100 -7.54 12.69 -5.08
N ASP A 101 -6.67 12.52 -6.08
CA ASP A 101 -6.77 11.42 -7.02
C ASP A 101 -5.91 10.19 -6.65
N ARG A 102 -5.17 10.24 -5.53
CA ARG A 102 -4.24 9.18 -5.12
C ARG A 102 -4.75 8.34 -3.95
N PHE A 103 -6.00 7.89 -4.01
CA PHE A 103 -6.62 7.05 -2.98
C PHE A 103 -5.83 5.77 -2.66
N ARG A 104 -5.16 5.18 -3.65
CA ARG A 104 -4.36 3.96 -3.43
C ARG A 104 -3.19 4.23 -2.50
N GLN A 105 -2.41 5.27 -2.79
CA GLN A 105 -1.26 5.63 -1.97
C GLN A 105 -1.69 5.96 -0.53
N LEU A 106 -2.82 6.67 -0.37
CA LEU A 106 -3.41 6.94 0.95
C LEU A 106 -3.77 5.65 1.69
N GLY A 107 -4.37 4.68 0.99
CA GLY A 107 -4.70 3.36 1.54
C GLY A 107 -3.46 2.60 1.99
N HIS A 108 -2.43 2.53 1.16
CA HIS A 108 -1.17 1.85 1.49
C HIS A 108 -0.47 2.46 2.71
N TYR A 109 -0.41 3.80 2.82
CA TYR A 109 0.13 4.46 4.02
C TYR A 109 -0.69 4.15 5.28
N ALA A 110 -2.02 4.13 5.17
CA ALA A 110 -2.87 3.73 6.28
C ALA A 110 -2.66 2.26 6.65
N SER A 111 -2.52 1.37 5.66
CA SER A 111 -2.22 -0.05 5.85
C SER A 111 -0.94 -0.24 6.66
N ASP A 112 0.12 0.48 6.31
CA ASP A 112 1.40 0.43 7.03
C ASP A 112 1.24 0.87 8.49
N GLY A 113 0.53 1.98 8.72
CA GLY A 113 0.27 2.46 10.07
C GLY A 113 -0.58 1.52 10.92
N VAL A 114 -1.59 0.87 10.33
CA VAL A 114 -2.42 -0.14 11.00
C VAL A 114 -1.60 -1.39 11.30
N TYR A 115 -0.84 -1.88 10.32
CA TYR A 115 0.02 -3.05 10.49
C TYR A 115 1.03 -2.84 11.62
N GLU A 116 1.76 -1.72 11.58
CA GLU A 116 2.76 -1.40 12.60
C GLU A 116 2.14 -1.24 14.00
N THR A 117 0.96 -0.61 14.09
CA THR A 117 0.27 -0.43 15.37
C THR A 117 -0.10 -1.76 16.02
N ILE A 118 -0.56 -2.73 15.24
CA ILE A 118 -1.06 -4.00 15.74
C ILE A 118 0.07 -5.02 15.96
N THR A 119 1.07 -5.04 15.06
CA THR A 119 2.14 -6.06 15.08
C THR A 119 3.43 -5.57 15.73
N GLY A 120 3.64 -4.27 15.84
CA GLY A 120 4.93 -3.66 16.24
C GLY A 120 5.99 -3.69 15.14
N ILE A 121 5.66 -4.15 13.94
CA ILE A 121 6.58 -4.29 12.79
C ILE A 121 6.22 -3.24 11.74
N PRO A 122 7.17 -2.49 11.16
CA PRO A 122 6.87 -1.55 10.08
C PRO A 122 6.17 -2.23 8.89
N GLY A 123 5.10 -1.60 8.38
CA GLY A 123 4.41 -2.06 7.19
C GLY A 123 5.22 -1.83 5.91
N ILE A 124 4.88 -2.53 4.85
CA ILE A 124 5.54 -2.43 3.53
C ILE A 124 4.55 -2.17 2.37
N ALA A 125 3.28 -1.95 2.66
CA ALA A 125 2.25 -1.78 1.63
C ALA A 125 2.49 -0.53 0.77
N SER A 126 3.04 0.55 1.34
CA SER A 126 3.38 1.78 0.61
C SER A 126 4.70 1.71 -0.18
N THR A 127 5.41 0.58 -0.14
CA THR A 127 6.64 0.39 -0.90
C THR A 127 6.37 0.08 -2.37
N ARG A 128 7.41 0.09 -3.19
CA ARG A 128 7.34 -0.28 -4.61
C ARG A 128 8.26 -1.45 -4.90
N ILE A 129 7.87 -2.28 -5.83
CA ILE A 129 8.68 -3.37 -6.37
C ILE A 129 9.25 -2.99 -7.73
N MET A 130 10.41 -3.54 -8.05
CA MET A 130 11.03 -3.43 -9.35
C MET A 130 11.38 -4.82 -9.85
N TYR A 131 11.05 -5.12 -11.11
CA TYR A 131 11.23 -6.44 -11.67
C TYR A 131 11.44 -6.40 -13.18
N VAL A 132 12.06 -7.45 -13.70
CA VAL A 132 12.28 -7.64 -15.13
C VAL A 132 11.39 -8.78 -15.59
N THR A 133 10.66 -8.57 -16.69
CA THR A 133 9.93 -9.62 -17.40
C THR A 133 10.62 -9.97 -18.69
N GLN A 134 10.43 -11.21 -19.14
CA GLN A 134 10.85 -11.69 -20.45
C GLN A 134 9.61 -12.05 -21.28
N THR A 135 9.55 -11.55 -22.49
CA THR A 135 8.46 -11.82 -23.45
C THR A 135 8.97 -12.61 -24.68
N SER A 136 8.05 -13.08 -25.52
CA SER A 136 8.38 -13.73 -26.79
C SER A 136 8.71 -12.74 -27.91
N ASP A 137 8.46 -11.42 -27.73
CA ASP A 137 8.79 -10.39 -28.70
C ASP A 137 10.29 -10.15 -28.75
N SER A 138 10.93 -10.43 -29.90
CA SER A 138 12.38 -10.31 -30.08
C SER A 138 12.91 -8.88 -29.93
N LYS A 139 12.09 -7.84 -30.23
CA LYS A 139 12.50 -6.43 -30.15
C LYS A 139 12.38 -5.85 -28.73
N SER A 140 11.50 -6.41 -27.91
CA SER A 140 11.24 -5.97 -26.54
C SER A 140 11.23 -7.18 -25.59
N LYS A 141 12.20 -8.08 -25.80
CA LYS A 141 12.26 -9.35 -25.09
C LYS A 141 12.36 -9.19 -23.58
N PHE A 142 13.09 -8.17 -23.11
CA PHE A 142 13.25 -7.85 -21.71
C PHE A 142 12.61 -6.50 -21.38
N GLN A 143 11.84 -6.43 -20.31
CA GLN A 143 11.14 -5.22 -19.91
C GLN A 143 11.36 -4.99 -18.41
N LEU A 144 11.82 -3.79 -18.04
CA LEU A 144 11.99 -3.37 -16.65
C LEU A 144 10.78 -2.56 -16.22
N PHE A 145 10.13 -3.01 -15.14
CA PHE A 145 8.97 -2.37 -14.56
C PHE A 145 9.21 -1.95 -13.11
N ILE A 146 8.47 -0.95 -12.69
CA ILE A 146 8.19 -0.68 -11.29
C ILE A 146 6.67 -0.74 -11.06
N ALA A 147 6.26 -1.15 -9.87
CA ALA A 147 4.86 -1.22 -9.47
C ALA A 147 4.71 -0.94 -7.97
N ASP A 148 3.47 -0.72 -7.51
CA ASP A 148 3.16 -0.75 -6.09
C ASP A 148 3.46 -2.16 -5.53
N ALA A 149 3.61 -2.29 -4.21
CA ALA A 149 3.91 -3.58 -3.56
C ALA A 149 2.87 -4.68 -3.85
N ASP A 150 1.66 -4.28 -4.24
CA ASP A 150 0.57 -5.20 -4.62
C ASP A 150 0.56 -5.58 -6.10
N GLY A 151 1.55 -5.12 -6.88
CA GLY A 151 1.69 -5.40 -8.31
C GLY A 151 0.83 -4.50 -9.20
N LEU A 152 0.10 -3.54 -8.67
CA LEU A 152 -0.68 -2.59 -9.46
C LEU A 152 0.12 -1.31 -9.76
N ASN A 153 -0.44 -0.41 -10.58
CA ASN A 153 0.22 0.81 -11.06
C ASN A 153 1.57 0.55 -11.73
N GLU A 154 1.64 -0.50 -12.55
CA GLU A 154 2.85 -0.81 -13.30
C GLU A 154 3.27 0.36 -14.18
N GLN A 155 4.53 0.74 -14.06
CA GLN A 155 5.20 1.70 -14.94
C GLN A 155 6.36 0.99 -15.65
N LEU A 156 6.29 0.96 -16.97
CA LEU A 156 7.39 0.48 -17.78
C LEU A 156 8.51 1.52 -17.82
N LEU A 157 9.71 1.14 -17.38
CA LEU A 157 10.90 1.99 -17.41
C LEU A 157 11.74 1.78 -18.65
N LEU A 158 11.89 0.52 -19.09
CA LEU A 158 12.78 0.19 -20.22
C LEU A 158 12.27 -1.05 -20.97
N ARG A 159 12.41 -1.01 -22.30
CA ARG A 159 12.34 -2.17 -23.18
C ARG A 159 13.69 -2.42 -23.83
N SER A 160 14.10 -3.68 -23.91
CA SER A 160 15.37 -4.07 -24.54
C SER A 160 15.21 -5.41 -25.26
N SER A 161 15.92 -5.57 -26.40
CA SER A 161 16.12 -6.88 -27.03
C SER A 161 17.09 -7.74 -26.23
N GLU A 162 17.99 -7.11 -25.49
CA GLU A 162 19.06 -7.74 -24.74
C GLU A 162 18.72 -7.81 -23.24
N PRO A 163 19.36 -8.72 -22.48
CA PRO A 163 19.11 -8.88 -21.05
C PRO A 163 19.27 -7.59 -20.24
N ILE A 164 18.38 -7.43 -19.27
CA ILE A 164 18.46 -6.43 -18.20
C ILE A 164 18.58 -7.23 -16.90
N ILE A 165 19.63 -6.97 -16.12
CA ILE A 165 19.88 -7.72 -14.87
C ILE A 165 20.24 -6.78 -13.72
N SER A 166 20.08 -7.30 -12.48
CA SER A 166 20.49 -6.65 -11.24
C SER A 166 19.94 -5.23 -11.06
N PRO A 167 18.63 -4.98 -11.26
CA PRO A 167 18.07 -3.67 -11.02
C PRO A 167 18.08 -3.36 -9.51
N VAL A 168 18.50 -2.13 -9.15
CA VAL A 168 18.56 -1.63 -7.77
C VAL A 168 18.02 -0.21 -7.69
N TRP A 169 17.41 0.13 -6.55
CA TRP A 169 16.94 1.48 -6.25
C TRP A 169 18.06 2.38 -5.74
N SER A 170 18.00 3.68 -6.04
CA SER A 170 18.73 4.67 -5.25
C SER A 170 18.12 4.78 -3.84
N PRO A 171 18.90 5.21 -2.82
CA PRO A 171 18.40 5.33 -1.45
C PRO A 171 17.16 6.22 -1.31
N ASP A 172 17.04 7.26 -2.15
CA ASP A 172 15.91 8.18 -2.20
C ASP A 172 14.75 7.71 -3.11
N SER A 173 14.90 6.53 -3.72
CA SER A 173 13.93 5.94 -4.67
C SER A 173 13.61 6.83 -5.89
N SER A 174 14.44 7.83 -6.22
CA SER A 174 14.26 8.69 -7.39
C SER A 174 14.85 8.11 -8.67
N LYS A 175 15.81 7.19 -8.53
CA LYS A 175 16.56 6.57 -9.64
C LYS A 175 16.60 5.07 -9.48
N VAL A 176 16.93 4.42 -10.59
CA VAL A 176 17.24 2.98 -10.65
C VAL A 176 18.57 2.80 -11.37
N ALA A 177 19.39 1.87 -10.90
CA ALA A 177 20.55 1.39 -11.63
C ALA A 177 20.32 -0.06 -12.05
N TYR A 178 20.82 -0.44 -13.23
CA TYR A 178 20.72 -1.78 -13.76
C TYR A 178 21.85 -2.06 -14.75
N VAL A 179 22.13 -3.33 -15.01
CA VAL A 179 23.04 -3.75 -16.07
C VAL A 179 22.22 -4.05 -17.31
N SER A 180 22.63 -3.52 -18.47
CA SER A 180 22.04 -3.81 -19.78
C SER A 180 23.13 -4.25 -20.76
N PHE A 181 22.77 -5.15 -21.67
CA PHE A 181 23.63 -5.66 -22.75
C PHE A 181 23.29 -5.04 -24.11
N GLU A 182 22.52 -3.96 -24.14
CA GLU A 182 22.05 -3.31 -25.38
C GLU A 182 23.18 -2.81 -26.31
N THR A 183 24.37 -2.59 -25.76
CA THR A 183 25.57 -2.17 -26.52
C THR A 183 26.44 -3.34 -26.97
N GLY A 184 25.99 -4.58 -26.77
CA GLY A 184 26.76 -5.81 -27.07
C GLY A 184 27.69 -6.24 -25.95
N VAL A 185 27.91 -5.39 -24.93
CA VAL A 185 28.67 -5.70 -23.70
C VAL A 185 27.89 -5.23 -22.48
N ALA A 186 28.23 -5.78 -21.32
CA ALA A 186 27.60 -5.39 -20.07
C ALA A 186 27.95 -3.95 -19.71
N ASN A 187 26.94 -3.09 -19.61
CA ASN A 187 27.07 -1.69 -19.16
C ASN A 187 26.12 -1.40 -18.02
N VAL A 188 26.59 -0.60 -17.04
CA VAL A 188 25.76 -0.10 -15.95
C VAL A 188 25.10 1.19 -16.37
N PHE A 189 23.78 1.23 -16.28
CA PHE A 189 22.98 2.43 -16.53
C PHE A 189 22.34 2.93 -15.24
N ILE A 190 22.25 4.25 -15.10
CA ILE A 190 21.41 4.92 -14.11
C ILE A 190 20.29 5.63 -14.85
N GLN A 191 19.06 5.43 -14.40
CA GLN A 191 17.86 6.03 -15.00
C GLN A 191 17.04 6.77 -13.93
N GLU A 192 16.67 8.03 -14.24
CA GLU A 192 15.72 8.79 -13.44
C GLU A 192 14.30 8.31 -13.71
N ILE A 193 13.55 7.99 -12.67
CA ILE A 193 12.18 7.44 -12.79
C ILE A 193 11.22 8.48 -13.34
N ALA A 194 11.31 9.72 -12.84
CA ALA A 194 10.37 10.79 -13.22
C ALA A 194 10.50 11.24 -14.67
N THR A 195 11.71 11.25 -15.23
CA THR A 195 12.00 11.79 -16.57
C THR A 195 12.29 10.71 -17.60
N GLY A 196 12.62 9.48 -17.15
CA GLY A 196 13.10 8.41 -18.02
C GLY A 196 14.53 8.63 -18.56
N LYS A 197 15.18 9.75 -18.20
CA LYS A 197 16.55 10.04 -18.64
C LYS A 197 17.51 9.02 -18.05
N ARG A 198 18.39 8.49 -18.88
CA ARG A 198 19.40 7.50 -18.47
C ARG A 198 20.78 7.83 -19.02
N PHE A 199 21.80 7.40 -18.32
CA PHE A 199 23.18 7.54 -18.74
C PHE A 199 23.99 6.29 -18.33
N SER A 200 24.99 5.95 -19.13
CA SER A 200 25.95 4.90 -18.83
C SER A 200 26.94 5.40 -17.76
N VAL A 201 27.26 4.55 -16.78
CA VAL A 201 28.27 4.84 -15.76
C VAL A 201 29.69 4.54 -16.26
N ILE A 202 29.80 3.64 -17.23
CA ILE A 202 31.07 3.22 -17.83
C ILE A 202 31.05 3.66 -19.31
N ASN A 203 32.02 4.48 -19.68
CA ASN A 203 32.28 4.83 -21.07
C ASN A 203 33.19 3.82 -21.73
#